data_996367b32aa9ad5a28edc8b6451981c9
#
_entry.id   996367b32aa9ad5a28edc8b6451981c9
#
_cell.length_a   1.000
_cell.length_b   1.000
_cell.length_c   1.000
_cell.angle_alpha   90.00
_cell.angle_beta   90.00
_cell.angle_gamma   90.00
#
_symmetry.space_group_name_H-M   'P 1'
#
loop_
_entity.id
_entity.type
_entity.pdbx_description
1 polymer ?
#
loop_
_entity_poly.entity_id
_entity_poly.type
_entity_poly.pdbx_seq_one_letter_code
_entity_poly.pdbx_strand_id
1 'polypeptide(L)'
;MMLRFLFSILVSSIITTLVVFVPVPIFAGPPFQTDDPEPVEYKHCEIYLASQFKHDKDGDSATLPHFEFNYGIVPDAMLHLIIPFQYNSPSGEKAHYGYGDTEIGIKFRFIQETEWMPMAGTFPLVEIPTGSHDEGLGNGKAQVFIPLWLQKSWGPWTSYGGGGYWINPGDGNKNWWFWGWEVQRQLSEALTLGAELLYRTADTDDGDNSFGFNAGAIINLTGNHHVLFSVGCDFSGPNRFSSYIAYQLTFGP
;
A
#
# COMPACT_ATOMS: atom_id res chain seq x y z
N MET A 1 -17.68 -33.82 60.31
CA MET A 1 -16.31 -33.41 60.02
C MET A 1 -15.93 -33.76 58.56
N MET A 2 -16.91 -33.84 57.67
CA MET A 2 -16.70 -34.27 56.24
C MET A 2 -17.23 -33.27 55.21
N LEU A 3 -17.65 -32.07 55.66
CA LEU A 3 -18.21 -31.04 54.74
C LEU A 3 -17.32 -29.81 54.59
N ARG A 4 -16.10 -29.82 55.12
CA ARG A 4 -15.11 -28.71 54.98
C ARG A 4 -13.96 -29.02 53.98
N PHE A 5 -13.91 -30.24 53.41
CA PHE A 5 -12.85 -30.65 52.50
C PHE A 5 -13.21 -30.49 51.00
N LEU A 6 -14.47 -30.25 50.68
CA LEU A 6 -14.93 -30.10 49.28
C LEU A 6 -14.97 -28.66 48.78
N PHE A 7 -14.72 -27.67 49.65
CA PHE A 7 -14.71 -26.25 49.25
C PHE A 7 -13.30 -25.70 48.89
N SER A 8 -12.23 -26.47 49.15
CA SER A 8 -10.85 -26.05 48.89
C SER A 8 -10.29 -26.53 47.57
N ILE A 9 -11.00 -27.29 46.78
CA ILE A 9 -10.51 -27.82 45.47
C ILE A 9 -11.09 -27.06 44.28
N LEU A 10 -12.06 -26.17 44.50
CA LEU A 10 -12.71 -25.38 43.42
C LEU A 10 -12.17 -23.96 43.24
N VAL A 11 -11.12 -23.58 43.94
CA VAL A 11 -10.55 -22.21 43.86
C VAL A 11 -9.16 -22.15 43.22
N SER A 12 -8.65 -23.26 42.74
CA SER A 12 -7.27 -23.30 42.23
C SER A 12 -7.19 -23.81 40.80
N SER A 13 -7.78 -23.13 39.86
CA SER A 13 -7.42 -23.26 38.42
C SER A 13 -8.08 -22.17 37.56
N ILE A 14 -8.00 -20.92 38.00
CA ILE A 14 -8.03 -19.82 37.01
C ILE A 14 -6.57 -19.60 36.63
N ILE A 15 -6.10 -20.40 35.69
CA ILE A 15 -4.89 -20.07 34.94
C ILE A 15 -5.28 -18.88 34.06
N THR A 16 -4.98 -17.68 34.56
CA THR A 16 -4.99 -16.47 33.75
C THR A 16 -3.87 -16.65 32.73
N THR A 17 -4.20 -17.19 31.57
CA THR A 17 -3.30 -17.16 30.41
C THR A 17 -3.17 -15.69 30.06
N LEU A 18 -2.10 -15.07 30.55
CA LEU A 18 -1.66 -13.75 30.13
C LEU A 18 -1.26 -13.92 28.67
N VAL A 19 -2.18 -13.64 27.73
CA VAL A 19 -1.85 -13.52 26.32
C VAL A 19 -0.99 -12.25 26.23
N VAL A 20 0.32 -12.44 26.23
CA VAL A 20 1.27 -11.40 25.88
C VAL A 20 1.04 -11.14 24.40
N PHE A 21 0.27 -10.11 24.07
CA PHE A 21 0.24 -9.57 22.71
C PHE A 21 1.64 -9.01 22.43
N VAL A 22 2.46 -9.77 21.73
CA VAL A 22 3.65 -9.23 21.08
C VAL A 22 3.10 -8.46 19.88
N PRO A 23 3.27 -7.15 19.79
CA PRO A 23 2.87 -6.41 18.60
C PRO A 23 3.71 -6.95 17.43
N VAL A 24 3.07 -7.67 16.53
CA VAL A 24 3.65 -7.99 15.23
C VAL A 24 3.60 -6.69 14.43
N PRO A 25 4.70 -6.22 13.83
CA PRO A 25 4.65 -5.03 12.99
C PRO A 25 3.59 -5.24 11.91
N ILE A 26 2.61 -4.35 11.88
CA ILE A 26 1.55 -4.32 10.87
C ILE A 26 2.14 -3.50 9.73
N PHE A 27 2.50 -4.17 8.64
CA PHE A 27 2.97 -3.50 7.43
C PHE A 27 1.78 -2.75 6.81
N ALA A 28 1.94 -1.47 6.61
CA ALA A 28 1.06 -0.61 5.84
C ALA A 28 1.75 -0.32 4.49
N GLY A 29 0.96 0.01 3.45
CA GLY A 29 1.42 0.10 2.06
C GLY A 29 0.73 -0.96 1.20
N PRO A 30 1.42 -1.60 0.21
CA PRO A 30 0.80 -2.67 -0.57
C PRO A 30 0.09 -3.70 0.30
N PRO A 31 -1.10 -4.22 -0.12
CA PRO A 31 -1.67 -4.18 -1.48
C PRO A 31 -2.59 -2.99 -1.77
N PHE A 32 -2.64 -1.98 -0.92
CA PHE A 32 -3.51 -0.82 -1.05
C PHE A 32 -2.82 0.31 -1.83
N GLN A 33 -3.63 1.24 -2.37
CA GLN A 33 -3.13 2.43 -3.06
C GLN A 33 -2.94 3.61 -2.09
N THR A 34 -3.72 3.61 -1.00
CA THR A 34 -3.50 4.49 0.15
C THR A 34 -2.23 4.04 0.83
N ASP A 35 -1.34 4.97 1.08
CA ASP A 35 -0.10 4.67 1.77
C ASP A 35 -0.16 5.14 3.23
N ASP A 36 0.82 4.77 3.98
CA ASP A 36 0.99 5.04 5.41
C ASP A 36 2.28 5.84 5.67
N PRO A 37 2.43 6.42 6.86
CA PRO A 37 3.64 7.14 7.24
C PRO A 37 4.78 6.26 7.77
N GLU A 38 4.61 4.93 7.86
CA GLU A 38 5.58 4.05 8.52
C GLU A 38 6.68 3.59 7.55
N PRO A 39 7.94 4.00 7.71
CA PRO A 39 9.03 3.53 6.88
C PRO A 39 9.48 2.13 7.33
N VAL A 40 10.10 1.38 6.43
CA VAL A 40 10.85 0.17 6.76
C VAL A 40 11.87 0.46 7.87
N GLU A 41 11.96 -0.44 8.84
CA GLU A 41 12.86 -0.29 9.97
C GLU A 41 14.33 -0.08 9.54
N TYR A 42 15.09 0.64 10.34
CA TYR A 42 16.50 0.92 10.07
C TYR A 42 17.30 -0.35 9.80
N LYS A 43 18.01 -0.39 8.67
CA LYS A 43 18.78 -1.53 8.14
C LYS A 43 17.96 -2.75 7.71
N HIS A 44 16.63 -2.67 7.72
CA HIS A 44 15.79 -3.69 7.13
C HIS A 44 15.51 -3.38 5.65
N CYS A 45 15.16 -4.42 4.93
CA CYS A 45 14.83 -4.36 3.51
C CYS A 45 13.54 -5.12 3.25
N GLU A 46 12.73 -4.57 2.36
CA GLU A 46 11.57 -5.23 1.78
C GLU A 46 11.74 -5.28 0.26
N ILE A 47 11.50 -6.45 -0.30
CA ILE A 47 11.54 -6.68 -1.76
C ILE A 47 10.21 -7.24 -2.18
N TYR A 48 9.62 -6.64 -3.22
CA TYR A 48 8.37 -7.13 -3.80
C TYR A 48 8.61 -7.55 -5.25
N LEU A 49 8.04 -8.70 -5.59
CA LEU A 49 7.73 -9.11 -6.95
C LEU A 49 6.22 -8.99 -7.11
N ALA A 50 5.78 -8.00 -7.87
CA ALA A 50 4.39 -7.65 -7.90
C ALA A 50 3.86 -7.41 -9.31
N SER A 51 2.53 -7.42 -9.43
CA SER A 51 1.79 -7.06 -10.63
C SER A 51 0.57 -6.25 -10.24
N GLN A 52 0.33 -5.18 -10.97
CA GLN A 52 -0.86 -4.36 -10.87
C GLN A 52 -1.58 -4.38 -12.21
N PHE A 53 -2.89 -4.60 -12.21
CA PHE A 53 -3.73 -4.59 -13.40
C PHE A 53 -4.81 -3.52 -13.27
N LYS A 54 -5.10 -2.83 -14.37
CA LYS A 54 -6.19 -1.86 -14.50
C LYS A 54 -6.93 -2.09 -15.80
N HIS A 55 -8.25 -2.04 -15.74
CA HIS A 55 -9.13 -2.10 -16.88
C HIS A 55 -10.17 -0.97 -16.80
N ASP A 56 -10.34 -0.25 -17.88
CA ASP A 56 -11.41 0.75 -18.04
C ASP A 56 -11.89 0.79 -19.49
N LYS A 57 -12.71 1.78 -19.84
CA LYS A 57 -13.27 1.95 -21.20
C LYS A 57 -12.20 2.15 -22.28
N ASP A 58 -11.02 2.65 -21.91
CA ASP A 58 -9.94 3.00 -22.82
C ASP A 58 -8.98 1.83 -23.06
N GLY A 59 -9.10 0.74 -22.28
CA GLY A 59 -8.35 -0.50 -22.46
C GLY A 59 -7.79 -1.10 -21.18
N ASP A 60 -6.72 -1.88 -21.33
CA ASP A 60 -6.04 -2.58 -20.26
C ASP A 60 -4.62 -2.03 -20.07
N SER A 61 -4.24 -1.84 -18.81
CA SER A 61 -2.86 -1.55 -18.44
C SER A 61 -2.41 -2.39 -17.25
N ALA A 62 -1.13 -2.77 -17.21
CA ALA A 62 -0.59 -3.56 -16.11
C ALA A 62 0.92 -3.37 -15.94
N THR A 63 1.41 -3.60 -14.74
CA THR A 63 2.83 -3.95 -14.53
C THR A 63 2.94 -5.48 -14.47
N LEU A 64 3.80 -6.08 -15.34
CA LEU A 64 3.91 -7.53 -15.52
C LEU A 64 5.36 -7.98 -15.70
N PRO A 65 6.17 -8.12 -14.63
CA PRO A 65 5.95 -7.67 -13.26
C PRO A 65 6.50 -6.26 -13.01
N HIS A 66 6.42 -5.79 -11.76
CA HIS A 66 7.35 -4.81 -11.25
C HIS A 66 8.15 -5.37 -10.07
N PHE A 67 9.35 -4.82 -9.88
CA PHE A 67 10.19 -5.08 -8.72
C PHE A 67 10.21 -3.82 -7.88
N GLU A 68 9.91 -3.96 -6.59
CA GLU A 68 9.96 -2.87 -5.63
C GLU A 68 10.99 -3.19 -4.55
N PHE A 69 11.77 -2.18 -4.16
CA PHE A 69 12.83 -2.26 -3.16
C PHE A 69 12.67 -1.13 -2.17
N ASN A 70 12.51 -1.47 -0.90
CA ASN A 70 12.43 -0.54 0.20
C ASN A 70 13.56 -0.82 1.19
N TYR A 71 14.28 0.20 1.63
CA TYR A 71 15.40 0.07 2.54
C TYR A 71 15.42 1.17 3.59
N GLY A 72 15.38 0.79 4.88
CA GLY A 72 15.50 1.70 6.01
C GLY A 72 16.92 2.25 6.17
N ILE A 73 17.17 3.47 5.68
CA ILE A 73 18.50 4.10 5.65
C ILE A 73 18.92 4.74 6.96
N VAL A 74 17.96 5.28 7.71
CA VAL A 74 18.11 5.86 9.06
C VAL A 74 16.83 5.57 9.85
N PRO A 75 16.81 5.71 11.17
CA PRO A 75 15.56 5.70 11.92
C PRO A 75 14.55 6.70 11.31
N ASP A 76 13.32 6.27 11.15
CA ASP A 76 12.21 7.08 10.60
C ASP A 76 12.31 7.45 9.11
N ALA A 77 13.27 6.90 8.33
CA ALA A 77 13.31 7.12 6.89
C ALA A 77 13.75 5.89 6.09
N MET A 78 13.12 5.69 4.93
CA MET A 78 13.49 4.66 3.96
C MET A 78 13.64 5.22 2.56
N LEU A 79 14.48 4.56 1.77
CA LEU A 79 14.54 4.72 0.32
C LEU A 79 13.60 3.73 -0.36
N HIS A 80 13.04 4.15 -1.47
CA HIS A 80 12.11 3.39 -2.30
C HIS A 80 12.53 3.42 -3.76
N LEU A 81 12.38 2.29 -4.44
CA LEU A 81 12.64 2.13 -5.88
C LEU A 81 11.66 1.12 -6.47
N ILE A 82 10.96 1.50 -7.55
CA ILE A 82 10.21 0.56 -8.40
C ILE A 82 10.82 0.51 -9.80
N ILE A 83 11.01 -0.73 -10.30
CA ILE A 83 11.42 -1.04 -11.66
C ILE A 83 10.28 -1.81 -12.33
N PRO A 84 9.43 -1.15 -13.16
CA PRO A 84 8.28 -1.80 -13.76
C PRO A 84 8.56 -2.30 -15.18
N PHE A 85 7.97 -3.46 -15.52
CA PHE A 85 7.71 -3.88 -16.89
C PHE A 85 6.23 -3.63 -17.17
N GLN A 86 5.97 -2.65 -18.03
CA GLN A 86 4.63 -2.15 -18.32
C GLN A 86 4.02 -2.90 -19.52
N TYR A 87 2.75 -3.26 -19.37
CA TYR A 87 1.86 -3.70 -20.45
C TYR A 87 0.80 -2.63 -20.66
N ASN A 88 0.54 -2.29 -21.93
CA ASN A 88 -0.50 -1.35 -22.31
C ASN A 88 -1.23 -1.89 -23.55
N SER A 89 -2.56 -1.97 -23.49
CA SER A 89 -3.43 -2.47 -24.56
C SER A 89 -4.64 -1.54 -24.70
N PRO A 90 -4.47 -0.42 -25.39
CA PRO A 90 -5.58 0.49 -25.66
C PRO A 90 -6.69 -0.19 -26.48
N SER A 91 -7.95 0.20 -26.25
CA SER A 91 -9.09 -0.35 -26.97
C SER A 91 -8.99 -0.10 -28.46
N GLY A 92 -8.97 -1.19 -29.25
CA GLY A 92 -8.91 -1.11 -30.72
C GLY A 92 -7.52 -0.89 -31.30
N GLU A 93 -6.48 -0.88 -30.47
CA GLU A 93 -5.09 -0.71 -30.90
C GLU A 93 -4.24 -1.95 -30.57
N LYS A 94 -2.98 -1.92 -31.01
CA LYS A 94 -2.02 -2.99 -30.72
C LYS A 94 -1.52 -2.86 -29.28
N ALA A 95 -1.44 -3.99 -28.60
CA ALA A 95 -0.83 -4.05 -27.27
C ALA A 95 0.70 -3.89 -27.34
N HIS A 96 1.27 -3.21 -26.35
CA HIS A 96 2.69 -2.98 -26.16
C HIS A 96 3.15 -3.53 -24.81
N TYR A 97 4.41 -3.95 -24.73
CA TYR A 97 5.05 -4.43 -23.52
C TYR A 97 6.52 -4.06 -23.52
N GLY A 98 7.01 -3.53 -22.42
CA GLY A 98 8.40 -3.11 -22.29
C GLY A 98 8.68 -2.49 -20.93
N TYR A 99 9.81 -1.83 -20.82
CA TYR A 99 10.20 -1.11 -19.62
C TYR A 99 9.29 0.11 -19.41
N GLY A 100 8.78 0.29 -18.18
CA GLY A 100 7.94 1.42 -17.81
C GLY A 100 8.72 2.56 -17.17
N ASP A 101 8.01 3.53 -16.58
CA ASP A 101 8.62 4.62 -15.84
C ASP A 101 9.11 4.14 -14.47
N THR A 102 10.39 4.39 -14.19
CA THR A 102 11.02 4.02 -12.92
C THR A 102 10.57 4.99 -11.82
N GLU A 103 10.11 4.48 -10.70
CA GLU A 103 9.75 5.28 -9.55
C GLU A 103 10.86 5.25 -8.48
N ILE A 104 11.18 6.41 -7.93
CA ILE A 104 12.07 6.57 -6.78
C ILE A 104 11.38 7.44 -5.72
N GLY A 105 11.65 7.15 -4.45
CA GLY A 105 11.05 7.90 -3.36
C GLY A 105 11.82 7.85 -2.05
N ILE A 106 11.37 8.70 -1.14
CA ILE A 106 11.83 8.69 0.26
C ILE A 106 10.59 8.80 1.14
N LYS A 107 10.33 7.77 1.97
CA LYS A 107 9.33 7.86 3.03
C LYS A 107 10.00 8.38 4.29
N PHE A 108 9.38 9.36 4.93
CA PHE A 108 9.88 9.96 6.16
C PHE A 108 8.74 10.17 7.16
N ARG A 109 8.87 9.50 8.31
CA ARG A 109 7.98 9.65 9.47
C ARG A 109 8.53 10.76 10.36
N PHE A 110 7.79 11.86 10.51
CA PHE A 110 8.18 12.99 11.35
C PHE A 110 7.41 13.09 12.67
N ILE A 111 6.31 12.32 12.84
CA ILE A 111 5.60 12.14 14.11
C ILE A 111 5.42 10.64 14.33
N GLN A 112 5.93 10.14 15.46
CA GLN A 112 5.68 8.77 15.88
C GLN A 112 4.32 8.67 16.58
N GLU A 113 3.65 7.51 16.42
CA GLU A 113 2.39 7.24 17.10
C GLU A 113 2.60 7.20 18.62
N THR A 114 1.67 7.81 19.35
CA THR A 114 1.55 7.71 20.81
C THR A 114 0.11 7.32 21.15
N GLU A 115 -0.21 7.15 22.42
CA GLU A 115 -1.58 6.89 22.85
C GLU A 115 -2.59 7.92 22.30
N TRP A 116 -2.21 9.20 22.23
CA TRP A 116 -3.09 10.32 21.87
C TRP A 116 -2.80 10.91 20.48
N MET A 117 -1.57 10.77 19.99
CA MET A 117 -1.14 11.36 18.72
C MET A 117 -1.07 10.29 17.63
N PRO A 118 -1.68 10.50 16.46
CA PRO A 118 -1.45 9.64 15.31
C PRO A 118 -0.01 9.76 14.81
N MET A 119 0.49 8.72 14.16
CA MET A 119 1.70 8.77 13.36
C MET A 119 1.48 9.72 12.17
N ALA A 120 2.51 10.46 11.78
CA ALA A 120 2.46 11.29 10.57
C ALA A 120 3.77 11.25 9.81
N GLY A 121 3.66 11.24 8.50
CA GLY A 121 4.81 11.17 7.60
C GLY A 121 4.47 11.66 6.19
N THR A 122 5.49 11.67 5.38
CA THR A 122 5.39 12.01 3.95
C THR A 122 6.17 10.99 3.12
N PHE A 123 5.75 10.80 1.87
CA PHE A 123 6.40 9.89 0.94
C PHE A 123 6.46 10.53 -0.44
N PRO A 124 7.30 11.58 -0.64
CA PRO A 124 7.50 12.14 -1.96
C PRO A 124 8.10 11.09 -2.91
N LEU A 125 7.50 11.01 -4.10
CA LEU A 125 7.85 10.11 -5.19
C LEU A 125 8.19 10.90 -6.45
N VAL A 126 9.09 10.36 -7.25
CA VAL A 126 9.41 10.84 -8.59
C VAL A 126 9.33 9.67 -9.56
N GLU A 127 8.46 9.75 -10.55
CA GLU A 127 8.46 8.86 -11.70
C GLU A 127 9.39 9.44 -12.78
N ILE A 128 10.41 8.67 -13.15
CA ILE A 128 11.41 9.03 -14.16
C ILE A 128 10.94 8.47 -15.50
N PRO A 129 10.87 9.28 -16.59
CA PRO A 129 10.34 8.85 -17.88
C PRO A 129 11.32 7.91 -18.61
N THR A 130 11.43 6.69 -18.12
CA THR A 130 12.27 5.62 -18.67
C THR A 130 11.51 4.72 -19.64
N GLY A 131 10.17 4.73 -19.58
CA GLY A 131 9.30 4.01 -20.49
C GLY A 131 9.10 4.71 -21.83
N SER A 132 8.66 3.95 -22.85
CA SER A 132 8.32 4.48 -24.16
C SER A 132 6.98 5.22 -24.11
N HIS A 133 7.01 6.55 -24.26
CA HIS A 133 5.79 7.35 -24.32
C HIS A 133 4.94 7.03 -25.54
N ASP A 134 5.56 6.85 -26.71
CA ASP A 134 4.86 6.58 -27.98
C ASP A 134 4.12 5.22 -27.97
N GLU A 135 4.53 4.31 -27.10
CA GLU A 135 3.89 3.00 -26.91
C GLU A 135 2.96 2.97 -25.68
N GLY A 136 2.81 4.11 -24.98
CA GLY A 136 2.00 4.20 -23.76
C GLY A 136 2.58 3.41 -22.57
N LEU A 137 3.91 3.19 -22.56
CA LEU A 137 4.61 2.47 -21.49
C LEU A 137 5.20 3.43 -20.44
N GLY A 138 5.12 4.73 -20.67
CA GLY A 138 5.56 5.78 -19.77
C GLY A 138 4.93 7.13 -20.10
N ASN A 139 5.02 8.07 -19.18
CA ASN A 139 4.40 9.41 -19.29
C ASN A 139 5.17 10.38 -20.19
N GLY A 140 6.44 10.05 -20.53
CA GLY A 140 7.31 10.89 -21.37
C GLY A 140 7.85 12.13 -20.65
N LYS A 141 7.39 12.44 -19.45
CA LYS A 141 7.83 13.53 -18.57
C LYS A 141 7.94 13.01 -17.14
N ALA A 142 8.89 13.53 -16.38
CA ALA A 142 8.99 13.22 -14.98
C ALA A 142 7.75 13.73 -14.23
N GLN A 143 7.16 12.87 -13.40
CA GLN A 143 6.07 13.22 -12.50
C GLN A 143 6.57 13.29 -11.06
N VAL A 144 5.91 14.08 -10.23
CA VAL A 144 6.27 14.21 -8.80
C VAL A 144 5.02 14.15 -7.95
N PHE A 145 5.02 13.29 -6.95
CA PHE A 145 3.98 13.19 -5.94
C PHE A 145 4.46 13.71 -4.60
N ILE A 146 3.65 14.54 -3.95
CA ILE A 146 3.96 15.13 -2.64
C ILE A 146 2.77 14.87 -1.71
N PRO A 147 2.78 13.78 -0.92
CA PRO A 147 1.70 13.42 -0.02
C PRO A 147 1.96 13.80 1.44
N LEU A 148 0.88 13.74 2.22
CA LEU A 148 0.87 13.68 3.67
C LEU A 148 0.03 12.49 4.11
N TRP A 149 0.60 11.64 4.98
CA TRP A 149 -0.03 10.42 5.49
C TRP A 149 -0.17 10.46 7.00
N LEU A 150 -1.27 9.94 7.50
CA LEU A 150 -1.58 9.79 8.92
C LEU A 150 -1.98 8.35 9.19
N GLN A 151 -1.59 7.82 10.36
CA GLN A 151 -1.95 6.46 10.81
C GLN A 151 -2.28 6.43 12.28
N LYS A 152 -3.23 5.57 12.64
CA LYS A 152 -3.55 5.27 14.04
C LYS A 152 -3.93 3.80 14.20
N SER A 153 -3.43 3.18 15.29
CA SER A 153 -3.67 1.78 15.61
C SER A 153 -4.43 1.62 16.93
N TRP A 154 -5.34 0.61 16.98
CA TRP A 154 -6.14 0.27 18.17
C TRP A 154 -6.27 -1.25 18.29
N GLY A 155 -5.42 -1.89 19.09
CA GLY A 155 -5.40 -3.35 19.21
C GLY A 155 -5.16 -4.00 17.84
N PRO A 156 -6.09 -4.83 17.31
CA PRO A 156 -5.90 -5.48 16.03
C PRO A 156 -6.28 -4.59 14.81
N TRP A 157 -6.73 -3.37 15.03
CA TRP A 157 -7.13 -2.44 13.98
C TRP A 157 -6.06 -1.41 13.72
N THR A 158 -5.84 -1.11 12.45
CA THR A 158 -5.05 0.04 11.98
C THR A 158 -5.88 0.79 10.94
N SER A 159 -5.87 2.11 11.02
CA SER A 159 -6.45 2.98 10.02
C SER A 159 -5.42 4.01 9.61
N TYR A 160 -5.26 4.19 8.32
CA TYR A 160 -4.38 5.20 7.76
C TYR A 160 -5.01 5.87 6.56
N GLY A 161 -4.55 7.06 6.27
CA GLY A 161 -5.07 7.81 5.14
C GLY A 161 -4.41 9.16 5.03
N GLY A 162 -4.78 9.85 3.98
CA GLY A 162 -4.24 11.15 3.64
C GLY A 162 -4.38 11.41 2.18
N GLY A 163 -3.45 12.14 1.62
CA GLY A 163 -3.44 12.42 0.20
C GLY A 163 -2.31 13.32 -0.21
N GLY A 164 -2.21 13.57 -1.50
CA GLY A 164 -1.14 14.37 -2.05
C GLY A 164 -1.48 14.93 -3.42
N TYR A 165 -0.55 15.70 -3.90
CA TYR A 165 -0.64 16.38 -5.17
C TYR A 165 0.38 15.83 -6.15
N TRP A 166 -0.09 15.40 -7.31
CA TRP A 166 0.72 15.01 -8.43
C TRP A 166 0.99 16.19 -9.35
N ILE A 167 2.26 16.49 -9.57
CA ILE A 167 2.75 17.36 -10.63
C ILE A 167 2.93 16.47 -11.84
N ASN A 168 2.07 16.64 -12.84
CA ASN A 168 1.94 15.79 -14.02
C ASN A 168 2.09 16.59 -15.31
N PRO A 169 3.33 16.96 -15.71
CA PRO A 169 3.57 17.76 -16.89
C PRO A 169 3.40 16.95 -18.17
N GLY A 170 3.00 17.60 -19.25
CA GLY A 170 2.81 17.02 -20.58
C GLY A 170 1.61 17.64 -21.27
N ASP A 171 1.58 17.53 -22.59
CA ASP A 171 0.46 18.05 -23.39
C ASP A 171 -0.80 17.20 -23.12
N GLY A 172 -1.90 17.83 -22.76
CA GLY A 172 -3.14 17.15 -22.37
C GLY A 172 -3.16 16.60 -20.95
N ASN A 173 -2.05 16.65 -20.23
CA ASN A 173 -1.97 16.23 -18.83
C ASN A 173 -2.37 17.35 -17.88
N LYS A 174 -2.91 16.98 -16.72
CA LYS A 174 -3.23 17.87 -15.60
C LYS A 174 -2.57 17.42 -14.33
N ASN A 175 -2.16 18.37 -13.50
CA ASN A 175 -1.85 18.08 -12.10
C ASN A 175 -3.12 17.68 -11.38
N TRP A 176 -3.01 16.71 -10.48
CA TRP A 176 -4.18 16.11 -9.87
C TRP A 176 -3.97 15.79 -8.39
N TRP A 177 -5.09 15.64 -7.67
CA TRP A 177 -5.10 15.26 -6.26
C TRP A 177 -5.45 13.78 -6.13
N PHE A 178 -4.74 13.11 -5.23
CA PHE A 178 -5.07 11.79 -4.73
C PHE A 178 -5.43 11.87 -3.25
N TRP A 179 -6.48 11.17 -2.85
CA TRP A 179 -6.88 10.98 -1.48
C TRP A 179 -7.27 9.53 -1.27
N GLY A 180 -6.79 8.95 -0.14
CA GLY A 180 -7.12 7.60 0.25
C GLY A 180 -7.38 7.51 1.73
N TRP A 181 -8.23 6.59 2.11
CA TRP A 181 -8.46 6.21 3.50
C TRP A 181 -8.68 4.71 3.60
N GLU A 182 -7.86 4.05 4.39
CA GLU A 182 -7.83 2.61 4.57
C GLU A 182 -8.12 2.26 6.03
N VAL A 183 -8.77 1.11 6.23
CA VAL A 183 -8.95 0.45 7.52
C VAL A 183 -8.62 -1.02 7.36
N GLN A 184 -7.70 -1.52 8.16
CA GLN A 184 -7.33 -2.93 8.20
C GLN A 184 -7.48 -3.54 9.58
N ARG A 185 -7.66 -4.85 9.58
CA ARG A 185 -7.76 -5.65 10.80
C ARG A 185 -6.91 -6.89 10.70
N GLN A 186 -6.02 -7.06 11.65
CA GLN A 186 -5.32 -8.32 11.86
C GLN A 186 -6.27 -9.34 12.48
N LEU A 187 -6.62 -10.38 11.74
CA LEU A 187 -7.51 -11.46 12.18
C LEU A 187 -6.75 -12.56 12.91
N SER A 188 -5.49 -12.77 12.51
CA SER A 188 -4.55 -13.71 13.12
C SER A 188 -3.12 -13.27 12.80
N GLU A 189 -2.12 -13.97 13.33
CA GLU A 189 -0.72 -13.74 12.95
C GLU A 189 -0.48 -13.96 11.44
N ALA A 190 -1.28 -14.82 10.81
CA ALA A 190 -1.14 -15.18 9.40
C ALA A 190 -2.01 -14.33 8.45
N LEU A 191 -2.98 -13.56 8.94
CA LEU A 191 -3.97 -12.91 8.05
C LEU A 191 -4.38 -11.53 8.55
N THR A 192 -4.21 -10.53 7.69
CA THR A 192 -4.77 -9.19 7.81
C THR A 192 -5.69 -8.92 6.63
N LEU A 193 -6.88 -8.39 6.87
CA LEU A 193 -7.81 -7.91 5.85
C LEU A 193 -7.95 -6.40 5.95
N GLY A 194 -8.08 -5.75 4.81
CA GLY A 194 -8.27 -4.31 4.73
C GLY A 194 -9.18 -3.88 3.59
N ALA A 195 -9.64 -2.65 3.68
CA ALA A 195 -10.41 -2.00 2.63
C ALA A 195 -10.16 -0.48 2.67
N GLU A 196 -10.13 0.12 1.48
CA GLU A 196 -9.87 1.54 1.30
C GLU A 196 -10.93 2.22 0.44
N LEU A 197 -11.10 3.51 0.67
CA LEU A 197 -11.82 4.44 -0.20
C LEU A 197 -10.82 5.36 -0.87
N LEU A 198 -11.01 5.60 -2.16
CA LEU A 198 -10.09 6.33 -3.01
C LEU A 198 -10.81 7.46 -3.74
N TYR A 199 -10.19 8.62 -3.79
CA TYR A 199 -10.65 9.74 -4.62
C TYR A 199 -9.47 10.31 -5.40
N ARG A 200 -9.71 10.58 -6.70
CA ARG A 200 -8.76 11.23 -7.61
C ARG A 200 -9.45 12.32 -8.39
N THR A 201 -8.80 13.44 -8.56
CA THR A 201 -9.23 14.40 -9.58
C THR A 201 -8.72 13.97 -10.95
N ALA A 202 -9.29 14.52 -12.01
CA ALA A 202 -8.83 14.26 -13.37
C ALA A 202 -7.33 14.57 -13.53
N ASP A 203 -6.63 13.65 -14.18
CA ASP A 203 -5.19 13.71 -14.48
C ASP A 203 -4.90 14.11 -15.93
N THR A 204 -5.96 14.25 -16.74
CA THR A 204 -5.92 14.76 -18.12
C THR A 204 -6.97 15.83 -18.36
N ASP A 205 -6.85 16.60 -19.44
CA ASP A 205 -7.76 17.71 -19.75
C ASP A 205 -9.21 17.24 -19.97
N ASP A 206 -9.38 16.09 -20.64
CA ASP A 206 -10.67 15.48 -20.92
C ASP A 206 -11.05 14.36 -19.92
N GLY A 207 -10.24 14.18 -18.86
CA GLY A 207 -10.45 13.15 -17.85
C GLY A 207 -11.55 13.50 -16.84
N ASP A 208 -12.04 12.47 -16.16
CA ASP A 208 -13.04 12.58 -15.10
C ASP A 208 -12.41 12.34 -13.72
N ASN A 209 -12.97 12.99 -12.69
CA ASN A 209 -12.68 12.60 -11.32
C ASN A 209 -13.19 11.20 -11.05
N SER A 210 -12.50 10.45 -10.20
CA SER A 210 -12.93 9.11 -9.79
C SER A 210 -13.10 9.01 -8.28
N PHE A 211 -14.10 8.22 -7.87
CA PHE A 211 -14.29 7.78 -6.50
C PHE A 211 -14.54 6.27 -6.53
N GLY A 212 -13.74 5.53 -5.76
CA GLY A 212 -13.77 4.09 -5.79
C GLY A 212 -13.40 3.46 -4.44
N PHE A 213 -13.35 2.14 -4.45
CA PHE A 213 -12.89 1.35 -3.32
C PHE A 213 -11.93 0.26 -3.77
N ASN A 214 -11.19 -0.27 -2.79
CA ASN A 214 -10.36 -1.44 -2.95
C ASN A 214 -10.47 -2.28 -1.67
N ALA A 215 -10.40 -3.60 -1.77
CA ALA A 215 -10.38 -4.52 -0.65
C ALA A 215 -9.29 -5.57 -0.87
N GLY A 216 -8.58 -5.93 0.18
CA GLY A 216 -7.42 -6.79 0.04
C GLY A 216 -7.04 -7.53 1.31
N ALA A 217 -5.97 -8.30 1.18
CA ALA A 217 -5.41 -9.09 2.27
C ALA A 217 -3.88 -9.17 2.20
N ILE A 218 -3.29 -9.32 3.38
CA ILE A 218 -1.90 -9.67 3.60
C ILE A 218 -1.88 -11.04 4.28
N ILE A 219 -1.20 -12.00 3.65
CA ILE A 219 -1.05 -13.37 4.14
C ILE A 219 0.42 -13.58 4.52
N ASN A 220 0.70 -13.70 5.80
CA ASN A 220 2.03 -14.01 6.32
C ASN A 220 2.26 -15.52 6.23
N LEU A 221 3.08 -15.97 5.28
CA LEU A 221 3.46 -17.37 5.13
C LEU A 221 4.49 -17.79 6.20
N THR A 222 5.39 -16.87 6.50
CA THR A 222 6.39 -16.93 7.59
C THR A 222 6.65 -15.52 8.11
N GLY A 223 7.57 -15.35 9.05
CA GLY A 223 7.99 -14.02 9.51
C GLY A 223 8.63 -13.13 8.44
N ASN A 224 9.10 -13.73 7.32
CA ASN A 224 9.82 -13.00 6.27
C ASN A 224 9.16 -13.08 4.89
N HIS A 225 8.16 -13.94 4.71
CA HIS A 225 7.54 -14.22 3.41
C HIS A 225 6.05 -13.92 3.47
N HIS A 226 5.59 -13.04 2.59
CA HIS A 226 4.20 -12.57 2.58
C HIS A 226 3.64 -12.62 1.16
N VAL A 227 2.33 -12.86 1.05
CA VAL A 227 1.55 -12.74 -0.18
C VAL A 227 0.50 -11.67 0.05
N LEU A 228 0.44 -10.70 -0.87
CA LEU A 228 -0.45 -9.57 -0.79
C LEU A 228 -1.35 -9.54 -2.02
N PHE A 229 -2.62 -9.22 -1.85
CA PHE A 229 -3.51 -9.02 -2.98
C PHE A 229 -4.63 -8.04 -2.65
N SER A 230 -5.11 -7.36 -3.67
CA SER A 230 -6.31 -6.54 -3.57
C SER A 230 -7.06 -6.48 -4.89
N VAL A 231 -8.35 -6.12 -4.81
CA VAL A 231 -9.22 -5.85 -5.94
C VAL A 231 -10.12 -4.68 -5.62
N GLY A 232 -10.42 -3.87 -6.62
CA GLY A 232 -11.26 -2.71 -6.46
C GLY A 232 -11.89 -2.21 -7.74
N CYS A 233 -12.82 -1.27 -7.61
CA CYS A 233 -13.40 -0.57 -8.75
C CYS A 233 -13.89 0.82 -8.37
N ASP A 234 -14.07 1.66 -9.40
CA ASP A 234 -14.66 2.97 -9.23
C ASP A 234 -16.19 2.87 -9.05
N PHE A 235 -16.75 3.67 -8.15
CA PHE A 235 -18.18 3.92 -8.03
C PHE A 235 -18.67 5.01 -9.01
N SER A 236 -17.74 5.92 -9.35
CA SER A 236 -17.98 7.01 -10.31
C SER A 236 -16.69 7.38 -11.04
N GLY A 237 -16.81 7.98 -12.22
CA GLY A 237 -15.69 8.35 -13.08
C GLY A 237 -15.45 7.31 -14.18
N PRO A 238 -14.21 6.97 -14.51
CA PRO A 238 -13.87 6.07 -15.62
C PRO A 238 -14.40 4.64 -15.51
N ASN A 239 -15.00 4.25 -14.37
CA ASN A 239 -15.47 2.90 -14.07
C ASN A 239 -14.33 1.86 -14.14
N ARG A 240 -13.20 2.24 -13.57
CA ARG A 240 -11.98 1.43 -13.59
C ARG A 240 -12.10 0.25 -12.63
N PHE A 241 -11.74 -0.93 -13.11
CA PHE A 241 -11.42 -2.10 -12.29
C PHE A 241 -9.91 -2.12 -12.04
N SER A 242 -9.49 -2.48 -10.84
CA SER A 242 -8.07 -2.65 -10.49
C SER A 242 -7.85 -3.91 -9.66
N SER A 243 -6.68 -4.50 -9.82
CA SER A 243 -6.22 -5.57 -8.96
C SER A 243 -4.70 -5.48 -8.76
N TYR A 244 -4.25 -5.99 -7.62
CA TYR A 244 -2.85 -6.07 -7.24
C TYR A 244 -2.56 -7.46 -6.67
N ILE A 245 -1.39 -8.00 -6.98
CA ILE A 245 -0.84 -9.19 -6.35
C ILE A 245 0.66 -9.05 -6.19
N ALA A 246 1.18 -9.43 -5.04
CA ALA A 246 2.62 -9.42 -4.77
C ALA A 246 3.04 -10.59 -3.90
N TYR A 247 4.30 -10.98 -4.09
CA TYR A 247 5.09 -11.70 -3.12
C TYR A 247 6.10 -10.73 -2.52
N GLN A 248 6.10 -10.63 -1.19
CA GLN A 248 7.00 -9.78 -0.42
C GLN A 248 7.97 -10.63 0.38
N LEU A 249 9.23 -10.23 0.34
CA LEU A 249 10.31 -10.75 1.19
C LEU A 249 10.83 -9.63 2.07
N THR A 250 10.84 -9.85 3.39
CA THR A 250 11.39 -8.92 4.38
C THR A 250 12.62 -9.54 5.05
N PHE A 251 13.66 -8.75 5.26
CA PHE A 251 14.85 -9.20 5.98
C PHE A 251 15.63 -8.01 6.55
N GLY A 252 16.37 -8.29 7.62
CA GLY A 252 17.22 -7.33 8.31
C GLY A 252 18.05 -8.03 9.38
N PRO A 253 18.90 -7.28 10.09
CA PRO A 253 19.74 -7.81 11.17
C PRO A 253 18.95 -8.28 12.38
#